data_d10035464516073e2baa068456b5a994
#
_entry.id   d10035464516073e2baa068456b5a994
#
_cell.length_a   1.000
_cell.length_b   1.000
_cell.length_c   1.000
_cell.angle_alpha   90.00
_cell.angle_beta   90.00
_cell.angle_gamma   90.00
#
_symmetry.space_group_name_H-M   'P 1'
#
loop_
_entity.id
_entity.type
_entity.pdbx_description
1 polymer ?
#
loop_
_entity_poly.entity_id
_entity_poly.type
_entity_poly.pdbx_seq_one_letter_code
_entity_poly.pdbx_strand_id
1 'polypeptide(L)'
;MKYILLLLLLLTLSCRNQRKEILLADREAPLGWIYLKMYDDKSFEFISNGLIRGDDKYSGTYELKNDTVYFKYDGLTPKAGSKAIITNGFVNYFDRKYPERIEIKLNKLFTK
;
A
#
# COMPACT_ATOMS: atom_id res chain seq x y z
N MET A 1 -23.87 -27.38 23.21
CA MET A 1 -22.99 -27.89 22.15
C MET A 1 -23.16 -27.21 20.81
N LYS A 2 -24.39 -26.89 20.37
CA LYS A 2 -24.61 -26.15 19.12
C LYS A 2 -23.96 -24.77 19.08
N TYR A 3 -23.86 -24.09 20.21
CA TYR A 3 -23.34 -22.75 20.29
C TYR A 3 -21.80 -22.69 20.20
N ILE A 4 -21.12 -23.74 20.64
CA ILE A 4 -19.66 -23.83 20.56
C ILE A 4 -19.21 -23.99 19.11
N LEU A 5 -19.93 -24.78 18.30
CA LEU A 5 -19.66 -24.95 16.89
C LEU A 5 -19.88 -23.67 16.09
N LEU A 6 -20.89 -22.88 16.43
CA LEU A 6 -21.17 -21.60 15.81
C LEU A 6 -20.07 -20.57 16.12
N LEU A 7 -19.58 -20.57 17.35
CA LEU A 7 -18.50 -19.68 17.78
C LEU A 7 -17.19 -20.00 17.06
N LEU A 8 -16.89 -21.29 16.90
CA LEU A 8 -15.71 -21.76 16.17
C LEU A 8 -15.78 -21.38 14.69
N LEU A 9 -16.96 -21.45 14.07
CA LEU A 9 -17.17 -21.04 12.70
C LEU A 9 -16.95 -19.53 12.50
N LEU A 10 -17.39 -18.71 13.44
CA LEU A 10 -17.19 -17.28 13.41
C LEU A 10 -15.73 -16.90 13.55
N LEU A 11 -14.97 -17.63 14.38
CA LEU A 11 -13.54 -17.41 14.56
C LEU A 11 -12.75 -17.76 13.29
N THR A 12 -13.12 -18.83 12.59
CA THR A 12 -12.45 -19.21 11.32
C THR A 12 -12.75 -18.23 10.20
N LEU A 13 -13.93 -17.63 10.16
CA LEU A 13 -14.30 -16.63 9.17
C LEU A 13 -13.53 -15.32 9.34
N SER A 14 -13.26 -14.91 10.58
CA SER A 14 -12.50 -13.69 10.83
C SER A 14 -11.03 -13.83 10.43
N CYS A 15 -10.45 -15.01 10.47
CA CYS A 15 -9.08 -15.26 10.05
C CYS A 15 -8.90 -15.20 8.53
N ARG A 16 -9.94 -15.39 7.75
CA ARG A 16 -9.87 -15.38 6.28
C ARG A 16 -9.80 -13.99 5.69
N ASN A 17 -10.12 -12.94 6.46
CA ASN A 17 -10.18 -11.56 5.98
C ASN A 17 -8.88 -10.79 6.21
N GLN A 18 -7.82 -11.46 6.69
CA GLN A 18 -6.53 -10.82 6.85
C GLN A 18 -5.81 -10.72 5.51
N ARG A 19 -5.57 -9.49 5.08
CA ARG A 19 -4.79 -9.23 3.89
C ARG A 19 -3.29 -9.34 4.20
N LYS A 20 -2.52 -9.79 3.21
CA LYS A 20 -1.07 -9.92 3.35
C LYS A 20 -0.37 -8.79 2.62
N GLU A 21 0.66 -8.24 3.24
CA GLU A 21 1.52 -7.25 2.62
C GLU A 21 2.39 -7.94 1.56
N ILE A 22 2.28 -7.53 0.31
CA ILE A 22 3.08 -8.07 -0.79
C ILE A 22 4.11 -7.09 -1.32
N LEU A 23 4.00 -5.81 -0.94
CA LEU A 23 5.02 -4.82 -1.21
C LEU A 23 5.07 -3.84 -0.06
N LEU A 24 6.27 -3.57 0.42
CA LEU A 24 6.54 -2.52 1.40
C LEU A 24 7.64 -1.63 0.84
N ALA A 25 7.40 -0.34 0.84
CA ALA A 25 8.38 0.66 0.41
C ALA A 25 8.32 1.85 1.36
N ASP A 26 9.46 2.46 1.59
CA ASP A 26 9.53 3.64 2.44
C ASP A 26 10.64 4.59 1.98
N ARG A 27 10.53 5.82 2.41
CA ARG A 27 11.54 6.85 2.18
C ARG A 27 11.57 7.80 3.36
N GLU A 28 12.77 8.01 3.90
CA GLU A 28 12.96 9.05 4.89
C GLU A 28 13.00 10.40 4.20
N ALA A 29 12.04 11.25 4.52
CA ALA A 29 11.99 12.62 4.01
C ALA A 29 12.71 13.55 4.99
N PRO A 30 13.19 14.73 4.54
CA PRO A 30 13.83 15.66 5.47
C PRO A 30 12.96 16.05 6.66
N LEU A 31 11.63 16.05 6.48
CA LEU A 31 10.67 16.43 7.52
C LEU A 31 9.65 15.34 7.80
N GLY A 32 10.03 14.06 7.63
CA GLY A 32 9.12 12.96 7.93
C GLY A 32 9.41 11.72 7.10
N TRP A 33 8.46 10.79 7.09
CA TRP A 33 8.56 9.50 6.42
C TRP A 33 7.42 9.30 5.46
N ILE A 34 7.69 8.56 4.39
CA ILE A 34 6.67 8.11 3.45
C ILE A 34 6.69 6.58 3.44
N TYR A 35 5.51 5.98 3.56
CA TYR A 35 5.34 4.53 3.52
C TYR A 35 4.33 4.16 2.46
N LEU A 36 4.65 3.13 1.68
CA LEU A 36 3.69 2.52 0.76
C LEU A 36 3.55 1.06 1.12
N LYS A 37 2.33 0.61 1.34
CA LYS A 37 2.00 -0.79 1.60
C LYS A 37 1.00 -1.25 0.56
N MET A 38 1.30 -2.34 -0.14
CA MET A 38 0.41 -2.96 -1.09
C MET A 38 0.06 -4.36 -0.62
N TYR A 39 -1.20 -4.74 -0.75
CA TYR A 39 -1.72 -5.99 -0.19
C TYR A 39 -2.20 -6.93 -1.30
N ASP A 40 -2.31 -8.23 -0.96
CA ASP A 40 -2.69 -9.28 -1.91
C ASP A 40 -4.16 -9.20 -2.37
N ASP A 41 -5.00 -8.43 -1.67
CA ASP A 41 -6.40 -8.18 -2.04
C ASP A 41 -6.59 -7.00 -2.99
N LYS A 42 -5.49 -6.48 -3.56
CA LYS A 42 -5.46 -5.30 -4.44
C LYS A 42 -5.71 -3.98 -3.75
N SER A 43 -5.70 -3.95 -2.42
CA SER A 43 -5.76 -2.71 -1.66
C SER A 43 -4.35 -2.19 -1.38
N PHE A 44 -4.24 -0.91 -1.05
CA PHE A 44 -2.98 -0.31 -0.68
C PHE A 44 -3.19 0.82 0.34
N GLU A 45 -2.10 1.18 1.01
CA GLU A 45 -2.06 2.34 1.90
C GLU A 45 -0.80 3.15 1.59
N PHE A 46 -0.98 4.46 1.41
CA PHE A 46 0.11 5.42 1.28
C PHE A 46 0.05 6.35 2.48
N ILE A 47 1.12 6.36 3.27
CA ILE A 47 1.15 7.12 4.52
C ILE A 47 2.28 8.15 4.44
N SER A 48 1.93 9.41 4.62
CA SER A 48 2.90 10.50 4.71
C SER A 48 2.91 11.00 6.15
N ASN A 49 4.03 10.74 6.84
CA ASN A 49 4.21 11.13 8.24
C ASN A 49 5.08 12.38 8.29
N GLY A 50 4.48 13.52 8.63
CA GLY A 50 5.19 14.78 8.80
C GLY A 50 5.48 15.05 10.25
N LEU A 51 6.62 15.71 10.52
CA LEU A 51 7.02 16.05 11.90
C LEU A 51 6.05 17.02 12.57
N ILE A 52 5.42 17.88 11.79
CA ILE A 52 4.59 18.98 12.32
C ILE A 52 3.11 18.65 12.23
N ARG A 53 2.67 18.00 11.15
CA ARG A 53 1.24 17.76 10.86
C ARG A 53 0.72 16.40 11.32
N GLY A 54 1.62 15.47 11.67
CA GLY A 54 1.20 14.09 11.93
C GLY A 54 1.04 13.29 10.65
N ASP A 55 0.26 12.21 10.70
CA ASP A 55 0.12 11.27 9.59
C ASP A 55 -1.03 11.65 8.65
N ASP A 56 -0.73 11.71 7.35
CA ASP A 56 -1.75 11.74 6.30
C ASP A 56 -1.81 10.35 5.67
N LYS A 57 -2.97 9.71 5.74
CA LYS A 57 -3.16 8.36 5.23
C LYS A 57 -4.08 8.36 4.02
N TYR A 58 -3.60 7.78 2.93
CA TYR A 58 -4.35 7.61 1.70
C TYR A 58 -4.50 6.12 1.43
N SER A 59 -5.68 5.69 1.01
CA SER A 59 -5.96 4.28 0.75
C SER A 59 -6.84 4.11 -0.47
N GLY A 60 -6.90 2.87 -0.98
CA GLY A 60 -7.70 2.56 -2.14
C GLY A 60 -7.31 1.21 -2.71
N THR A 61 -7.44 1.08 -4.03
CA THR A 61 -7.10 -0.14 -4.77
C THR A 61 -6.07 0.16 -5.85
N TYR A 62 -5.38 -0.88 -6.32
CA TYR A 62 -4.39 -0.71 -7.39
C TYR A 62 -4.57 -1.78 -8.47
N GLU A 63 -4.06 -1.46 -9.65
CA GLU A 63 -3.88 -2.40 -10.75
C GLU A 63 -2.42 -2.40 -11.17
N LEU A 64 -1.87 -3.58 -11.43
CA LEU A 64 -0.52 -3.76 -11.91
C LEU A 64 -0.57 -4.19 -13.38
N LYS A 65 0.06 -3.40 -14.26
CA LYS A 65 0.19 -3.73 -15.68
C LYS A 65 1.66 -3.67 -16.04
N ASN A 66 2.28 -4.83 -16.27
CA ASN A 66 3.73 -4.95 -16.45
C ASN A 66 4.45 -4.43 -15.21
N ASP A 67 5.21 -3.37 -15.33
CA ASP A 67 5.92 -2.74 -14.21
C ASP A 67 5.25 -1.47 -13.68
N THR A 68 4.08 -1.12 -14.22
CA THR A 68 3.38 0.11 -13.87
C THR A 68 2.21 -0.19 -12.93
N VAL A 69 2.13 0.56 -11.84
CA VAL A 69 1.05 0.46 -10.87
C VAL A 69 0.13 1.67 -11.03
N TYR A 70 -1.16 1.41 -11.13
CA TYR A 70 -2.20 2.42 -11.20
C TYR A 70 -2.95 2.42 -9.87
N PHE A 71 -2.85 3.51 -9.12
CA PHE A 71 -3.50 3.64 -7.82
C PHE A 71 -4.83 4.37 -7.95
N LYS A 72 -5.87 3.79 -7.41
CA LYS A 72 -7.19 4.42 -7.34
C LYS A 72 -7.49 4.75 -5.87
N TYR A 73 -7.45 6.02 -5.55
CA TYR A 73 -7.65 6.48 -4.16
C TYR A 73 -9.13 6.60 -3.83
N ASP A 74 -9.49 6.26 -2.59
CA ASP A 74 -10.87 6.33 -2.10
C ASP A 74 -11.30 7.76 -1.77
N GLY A 75 -10.37 8.69 -1.78
CA GLY A 75 -10.64 10.09 -1.47
C GLY A 75 -9.65 11.00 -2.17
N LEU A 76 -8.99 11.85 -1.42
CA LEU A 76 -8.01 12.78 -1.96
C LEU A 76 -6.78 12.02 -2.49
N THR A 77 -6.17 12.57 -3.54
CA THR A 77 -4.94 12.04 -4.12
C THR A 77 -3.75 12.76 -3.48
N PRO A 78 -2.71 12.02 -3.02
CA PRO A 78 -1.53 12.65 -2.46
C PRO A 78 -0.70 13.36 -3.53
N LYS A 79 0.25 14.16 -3.09
CA LYS A 79 1.13 14.92 -4.01
C LYS A 79 1.97 14.02 -4.91
N ALA A 80 2.27 12.80 -4.47
CA ALA A 80 3.02 11.83 -5.26
C ALA A 80 2.27 11.40 -6.52
N GLY A 81 0.93 11.40 -6.50
CA GLY A 81 0.12 11.06 -7.65
C GLY A 81 -0.43 9.65 -7.60
N SER A 82 -0.91 9.17 -8.76
CA SER A 82 -1.64 7.90 -8.87
C SER A 82 -1.00 6.87 -9.78
N LYS A 83 0.18 7.15 -10.34
CA LYS A 83 0.87 6.21 -11.24
C LYS A 83 2.33 6.09 -10.86
N ALA A 84 2.82 4.86 -10.82
CA ALA A 84 4.22 4.61 -10.49
C ALA A 84 4.77 3.45 -11.31
N ILE A 85 6.09 3.49 -11.56
CA ILE A 85 6.81 2.39 -12.19
C ILE A 85 7.67 1.73 -11.12
N ILE A 86 7.61 0.39 -11.05
CA ILE A 86 8.46 -0.39 -10.16
C ILE A 86 9.69 -0.82 -10.94
N THR A 87 10.84 -0.26 -10.60
CA THR A 87 12.09 -0.56 -11.28
C THR A 87 13.28 -0.31 -10.36
N ASN A 88 14.31 -1.13 -10.49
CA ASN A 88 15.60 -1.01 -9.76
C ASN A 88 15.44 -0.93 -8.25
N GLY A 89 14.44 -1.62 -7.68
CA GLY A 89 14.22 -1.62 -6.23
C GLY A 89 13.51 -0.39 -5.70
N PHE A 90 12.87 0.38 -6.58
CA PHE A 90 12.16 1.59 -6.21
C PHE A 90 10.75 1.64 -6.81
N VAL A 91 9.85 2.31 -6.10
CA VAL A 91 8.56 2.72 -6.65
C VAL A 91 8.72 4.18 -7.06
N ASN A 92 8.63 4.42 -8.37
CA ASN A 92 8.88 5.74 -8.95
C ASN A 92 7.57 6.33 -9.47
N TYR A 93 7.00 7.28 -8.72
CA TYR A 93 5.80 8.00 -9.14
C TYR A 93 6.17 8.99 -10.24
N PHE A 94 5.34 9.10 -11.29
CA PHE A 94 5.72 9.88 -12.47
C PHE A 94 4.63 10.78 -13.03
N ASP A 95 3.40 10.74 -12.52
CA ASP A 95 2.29 11.50 -13.12
C ASP A 95 2.05 12.86 -12.48
N ARG A 96 2.98 13.33 -11.65
CA ARG A 96 2.92 14.65 -11.02
C ARG A 96 4.16 15.46 -11.33
N LYS A 97 4.08 16.77 -11.08
CA LYS A 97 5.15 17.71 -11.38
C LYS A 97 6.45 17.38 -10.62
N TYR A 98 6.31 16.88 -9.39
CA TYR A 98 7.47 16.51 -8.57
C TYR A 98 7.43 15.00 -8.33
N PRO A 99 8.20 14.23 -9.14
CA PRO A 99 8.20 12.77 -9.00
C PRO A 99 8.69 12.33 -7.62
N GLU A 100 8.04 11.31 -7.07
CA GLU A 100 8.40 10.71 -5.80
C GLU A 100 9.06 9.37 -6.05
N ARG A 101 10.10 9.05 -5.28
CA ARG A 101 10.83 7.79 -5.40
C ARG A 101 10.96 7.16 -4.03
N ILE A 102 10.45 5.94 -3.88
CA ILE A 102 10.39 5.24 -2.59
C ILE A 102 11.11 3.90 -2.73
N GLU A 103 12.03 3.61 -1.79
CA GLU A 103 12.83 2.38 -1.82
C GLU A 103 11.99 1.19 -1.36
N ILE A 104 12.05 0.10 -2.13
CA ILE A 104 11.31 -1.13 -1.83
C ILE A 104 12.08 -1.95 -0.78
N LYS A 105 11.40 -2.32 0.30
CA LYS A 105 11.93 -3.16 1.36
C LYS A 105 11.42 -4.60 1.27
N LEU A 106 10.25 -4.81 0.69
CA LEU A 106 9.66 -6.12 0.45
C LEU A 106 8.93 -6.09 -0.88
N ASN A 107 9.21 -7.05 -1.76
CA ASN A 107 8.54 -7.15 -3.06
C ASN A 107 8.17 -8.59 -3.38
N LYS A 108 6.89 -8.90 -3.27
CA LYS A 108 6.31 -10.18 -3.66
C LYS A 108 5.31 -10.04 -4.80
N LEU A 109 5.28 -8.87 -5.46
CA LEU A 109 4.34 -8.61 -6.56
C LEU A 109 4.55 -9.55 -7.74
N PHE A 110 5.80 -9.87 -8.05
CA PHE A 110 6.17 -10.70 -9.19
C PHE A 110 6.53 -12.13 -8.80
N THR A 111 6.27 -12.53 -7.57
CA THR A 111 6.52 -13.88 -7.08
C THR A 111 5.32 -14.77 -7.41
N LYS A 112 5.60 -15.91 -8.02
CA LYS A 112 4.57 -16.90 -8.33
C LYS A 112 4.40 -17.92 -7.21
#